data_80e81d07a47d0437431ddfda72249a2d
#
_entry.id   80e81d07a47d0437431ddfda72249a2d
#
_cell.length_a   1.000
_cell.length_b   1.000
_cell.length_c   1.000
_cell.angle_alpha   90.00
_cell.angle_beta   90.00
_cell.angle_gamma   90.00
#
_symmetry.space_group_name_H-M   'P 1'
#
loop_
_entity.id
_entity.type
_entity.pdbx_description
1 polymer ?
#
loop_
_entity_poly.entity_id
_entity_poly.type
_entity_poly.pdbx_seq_one_letter_code
_entity_poly.pdbx_strand_id
1 'polypeptide(L)'
;SGAPFTRIPYNEAMENYGSDKPDLRIDLRVQDVTAVLGGCGFEPFAEGNLVKAVKVSDFHETRKFIDKTLADVETVSGGKAYWFRMDENGELVGGISKFVSPIKDKVIEALGLKANDFVALSAGKREAALKTAGVLIKTLGAAVPGHMDKEQYAFCWIVDFPMYEIGEESGELEFCHNPFSMPQGGMEALERAHRGEIDPLTINAYQYDLVCN
;
A
#
# COMPACT_ATOMS: atom_id res chain seq x y z
N SER A 1 -6.24 9.36 20.69
CA SER A 1 -7.32 8.36 20.66
C SER A 1 -7.43 7.67 22.01
N GLY A 2 -8.68 7.41 22.47
CA GLY A 2 -8.98 6.69 23.72
C GLY A 2 -9.16 5.18 23.45
N ALA A 3 -8.98 4.36 24.52
CA ALA A 3 -9.30 2.93 24.45
C ALA A 3 -10.83 2.72 24.38
N PRO A 4 -11.30 1.60 23.75
CA PRO A 4 -10.50 0.56 23.09
C PRO A 4 -9.92 1.03 21.74
N PHE A 5 -8.67 0.66 21.49
CA PHE A 5 -7.99 1.00 20.23
C PHE A 5 -8.52 0.14 19.08
N THR A 6 -8.53 0.71 17.87
CA THR A 6 -8.92 0.00 16.64
C THR A 6 -8.04 -1.21 16.43
N ARG A 7 -8.65 -2.34 16.02
CA ARG A 7 -7.95 -3.55 15.62
C ARG A 7 -8.00 -3.65 14.10
N ILE A 8 -6.85 -3.82 13.48
CA ILE A 8 -6.71 -3.90 12.03
C ILE A 8 -6.00 -5.24 11.73
N PRO A 9 -6.63 -6.16 10.99
CA PRO A 9 -5.97 -7.36 10.52
C PRO A 9 -4.74 -7.03 9.67
N TYR A 10 -3.68 -7.83 9.79
CA TYR A 10 -2.42 -7.62 9.07
C TYR A 10 -2.63 -7.40 7.56
N ASN A 11 -3.41 -8.28 6.92
CA ASN A 11 -3.66 -8.16 5.49
C ASN A 11 -4.38 -6.85 5.13
N GLU A 12 -5.32 -6.40 5.97
CA GLU A 12 -5.99 -5.11 5.79
C GLU A 12 -5.02 -3.93 5.96
N ALA A 13 -4.11 -4.01 6.94
CA ALA A 13 -3.08 -3.01 7.13
C ALA A 13 -2.16 -2.90 5.90
N MET A 14 -1.74 -4.04 5.36
CA MET A 14 -0.91 -4.08 4.15
C MET A 14 -1.64 -3.53 2.92
N GLU A 15 -2.90 -3.92 2.68
CA GLU A 15 -3.66 -3.45 1.51
C GLU A 15 -4.02 -1.96 1.58
N ASN A 16 -4.36 -1.43 2.76
CA ASN A 16 -4.80 -0.05 2.90
C ASN A 16 -3.66 0.96 3.16
N TYR A 17 -2.55 0.50 3.74
CA TYR A 17 -1.46 1.39 4.18
C TYR A 17 -0.09 0.98 3.64
N GLY A 18 0.02 -0.19 3.01
CA GLY A 18 1.30 -0.72 2.53
C GLY A 18 2.31 -1.00 3.67
N SER A 19 1.82 -1.23 4.90
CA SER A 19 2.65 -1.41 6.09
C SER A 19 1.87 -2.08 7.21
N ASP A 20 2.54 -2.95 7.96
CA ASP A 20 2.09 -3.49 9.24
C ASP A 20 2.22 -2.49 10.41
N LYS A 21 2.77 -1.30 10.13
CA LYS A 21 2.92 -0.18 11.07
C LYS A 21 2.37 1.10 10.46
N PRO A 22 1.03 1.17 10.26
CA PRO A 22 0.39 2.32 9.64
C PRO A 22 0.43 3.54 10.56
N ASP A 23 0.69 4.71 9.97
CA ASP A 23 0.49 5.97 10.66
C ASP A 23 -0.96 6.45 10.45
N LEU A 24 -1.80 6.25 11.44
CA LEU A 24 -3.23 6.58 11.36
C LEU A 24 -3.54 8.07 11.44
N ARG A 25 -2.54 8.93 11.65
CA ARG A 25 -2.68 10.38 11.57
C ARG A 25 -2.77 10.87 10.13
N ILE A 26 -2.31 10.02 9.18
CA ILE A 26 -2.33 10.31 7.75
C ILE A 26 -3.66 9.82 7.17
N ASP A 27 -4.38 10.68 6.46
CA ASP A 27 -5.67 10.37 5.85
C ASP A 27 -5.56 9.68 4.47
N LEU A 28 -4.34 9.49 3.95
CA LEU A 28 -4.09 8.82 2.68
C LEU A 28 -4.21 7.30 2.80
N ARG A 29 -4.64 6.67 1.72
CA ARG A 29 -4.79 5.21 1.62
C ARG A 29 -4.29 4.68 0.29
N VAL A 30 -3.85 3.42 0.30
CA VAL A 30 -3.57 2.67 -0.92
C VAL A 30 -4.87 2.26 -1.59
N GLN A 31 -4.92 2.38 -2.91
CA GLN A 31 -6.00 1.88 -3.75
C GLN A 31 -5.43 0.95 -4.82
N ASP A 32 -6.05 -0.20 -5.01
CA ASP A 32 -5.67 -1.11 -6.09
C ASP A 32 -6.28 -0.66 -7.40
N VAL A 33 -5.43 -0.32 -8.35
CA VAL A 33 -5.83 0.12 -9.69
C VAL A 33 -5.32 -0.81 -10.79
N THR A 34 -4.89 -2.01 -10.41
CA THR A 34 -4.35 -3.01 -11.34
C THR A 34 -5.31 -3.33 -12.47
N ALA A 35 -6.59 -3.53 -12.17
CA ALA A 35 -7.60 -3.84 -13.18
C ALA A 35 -7.84 -2.69 -14.17
N VAL A 36 -7.60 -1.45 -13.75
CA VAL A 36 -7.83 -0.25 -14.58
C VAL A 36 -6.59 0.15 -15.36
N LEU A 37 -5.42 0.13 -14.70
CA LEU A 37 -4.16 0.59 -15.29
C LEU A 37 -3.33 -0.53 -15.89
N GLY A 38 -3.58 -1.79 -15.52
CA GLY A 38 -2.94 -2.94 -16.16
C GLY A 38 -3.27 -2.97 -17.66
N GLY A 39 -2.24 -2.99 -18.49
CA GLY A 39 -2.45 -2.98 -19.94
C GLY A 39 -2.66 -1.60 -20.58
N CYS A 40 -2.50 -0.48 -19.85
CA CYS A 40 -2.55 0.87 -20.44
C CYS A 40 -1.39 1.18 -21.40
N GLY A 41 -0.48 0.22 -21.64
CA GLY A 41 0.67 0.38 -22.52
C GLY A 41 1.92 0.96 -21.81
N PHE A 42 1.86 1.15 -20.51
CA PHE A 42 3.02 1.52 -19.72
C PHE A 42 3.68 0.24 -19.18
N GLU A 43 4.90 -0.04 -19.61
CA GLU A 43 5.60 -1.30 -19.36
C GLU A 43 5.63 -1.73 -17.88
N PRO A 44 5.91 -0.84 -16.90
CA PRO A 44 5.89 -1.22 -15.50
C PRO A 44 4.52 -1.73 -14.98
N PHE A 45 3.44 -1.47 -15.71
CA PHE A 45 2.07 -1.92 -15.37
C PHE A 45 1.65 -3.17 -16.17
N ALA A 46 2.61 -3.83 -16.81
CA ALA A 46 2.36 -5.03 -17.59
C ALA A 46 1.78 -6.17 -16.75
N GLU A 47 1.19 -7.14 -17.43
CA GLU A 47 0.58 -8.32 -16.83
C GLU A 47 1.51 -9.01 -15.82
N GLY A 48 0.94 -9.43 -14.71
CA GLY A 48 1.65 -10.07 -13.60
C GLY A 48 2.24 -9.09 -12.57
N ASN A 49 2.11 -7.78 -12.79
CA ASN A 49 2.39 -6.75 -11.80
C ASN A 49 1.09 -6.20 -11.21
N LEU A 50 1.13 -5.89 -9.91
CA LEU A 50 0.09 -5.07 -9.27
C LEU A 50 0.42 -3.59 -9.46
N VAL A 51 -0.62 -2.77 -9.55
CA VAL A 51 -0.50 -1.31 -9.60
C VAL A 51 -1.29 -0.72 -8.44
N LYS A 52 -0.58 -0.04 -7.56
CA LYS A 52 -1.15 0.59 -6.36
C LYS A 52 -1.07 2.11 -6.50
N ALA A 53 -2.13 2.78 -6.11
CA ALA A 53 -2.25 4.24 -6.17
C ALA A 53 -2.40 4.84 -4.78
N VAL A 54 -1.80 6.01 -4.58
CA VAL A 54 -2.04 6.90 -3.45
C VAL A 54 -2.50 8.23 -4.01
N LYS A 55 -3.76 8.58 -3.72
CA LYS A 55 -4.36 9.83 -4.17
C LYS A 55 -4.21 10.91 -3.10
N VAL A 56 -3.78 12.09 -3.51
CA VAL A 56 -3.70 13.31 -2.68
C VAL A 56 -4.63 14.33 -3.31
N SER A 57 -5.65 14.72 -2.54
CA SER A 57 -6.64 15.70 -3.00
C SER A 57 -6.14 17.13 -2.80
N ASP A 58 -6.64 18.06 -3.63
CA ASP A 58 -6.32 19.50 -3.54
C ASP A 58 -4.80 19.79 -3.53
N PHE A 59 -4.09 19.16 -4.47
CA PHE A 59 -2.65 19.19 -4.54
C PHE A 59 -2.14 20.37 -5.40
N HIS A 60 -1.43 21.30 -4.76
CA HIS A 60 -0.93 22.53 -5.40
C HIS A 60 0.60 22.63 -5.46
N GLU A 61 1.30 21.53 -5.16
CA GLU A 61 2.76 21.52 -5.12
C GLU A 61 3.39 21.58 -6.52
N THR A 62 4.61 22.06 -6.55
CA THR A 62 5.37 22.25 -7.80
C THR A 62 5.91 20.94 -8.36
N ARG A 63 6.26 20.92 -9.66
CA ARG A 63 6.97 19.81 -10.30
C ARG A 63 8.26 19.45 -9.55
N LYS A 64 9.02 20.45 -9.09
CA LYS A 64 10.27 20.22 -8.33
C LYS A 64 10.01 19.49 -7.02
N PHE A 65 8.90 19.82 -6.34
CA PHE A 65 8.48 19.11 -5.14
C PHE A 65 8.16 17.65 -5.45
N ILE A 66 7.38 17.38 -6.51
CA ILE A 66 7.03 16.04 -6.94
C ILE A 66 8.29 15.22 -7.22
N ASP A 67 9.17 15.72 -8.08
CA ASP A 67 10.38 15.01 -8.49
C ASP A 67 11.28 14.67 -7.29
N LYS A 68 11.44 15.62 -6.34
CA LYS A 68 12.20 15.37 -5.10
C LYS A 68 11.53 14.32 -4.22
N THR A 69 10.23 14.48 -3.98
CA THR A 69 9.47 13.57 -3.11
C THR A 69 9.48 12.13 -3.63
N LEU A 70 9.29 11.95 -4.93
CA LEU A 70 9.34 10.60 -5.51
C LEU A 70 10.76 10.01 -5.51
N ALA A 71 11.80 10.82 -5.69
CA ALA A 71 13.18 10.35 -5.53
C ALA A 71 13.49 9.89 -4.10
N ASP A 72 12.98 10.61 -3.08
CA ASP A 72 13.08 10.22 -1.68
C ASP A 72 12.35 8.88 -1.43
N VAL A 73 11.15 8.71 -1.99
CA VAL A 73 10.37 7.45 -1.92
C VAL A 73 11.14 6.30 -2.56
N GLU A 74 11.68 6.48 -3.75
CA GLU A 74 12.46 5.45 -4.45
C GLU A 74 13.70 5.03 -3.66
N THR A 75 14.37 6.00 -3.04
CA THR A 75 15.55 5.74 -2.19
C THR A 75 15.20 4.89 -0.96
N VAL A 76 14.07 5.19 -0.31
CA VAL A 76 13.66 4.50 0.92
C VAL A 76 13.06 3.13 0.63
N SER A 77 12.20 3.03 -0.40
CA SER A 77 11.50 1.80 -0.72
C SER A 77 12.32 0.80 -1.55
N GLY A 78 13.27 1.31 -2.33
CA GLY A 78 13.98 0.55 -3.36
C GLY A 78 13.16 0.32 -4.64
N GLY A 79 11.90 0.76 -4.66
CA GLY A 79 10.98 0.62 -5.80
C GLY A 79 10.85 1.90 -6.59
N LYS A 80 10.30 1.81 -7.81
CA LYS A 80 10.01 2.96 -8.64
C LYS A 80 8.64 3.56 -8.31
N ALA A 81 8.55 4.89 -8.35
CA ALA A 81 7.32 5.65 -8.17
C ALA A 81 6.97 6.42 -9.45
N TYR A 82 5.70 6.42 -9.80
CA TYR A 82 5.16 7.09 -10.97
C TYR A 82 4.07 8.05 -10.54
N TRP A 83 3.64 8.96 -11.43
CA TRP A 83 2.61 9.91 -11.09
C TRP A 83 1.89 10.48 -12.31
N PHE A 84 0.72 10.99 -12.07
CA PHE A 84 -0.01 11.94 -12.90
C PHE A 84 -0.91 12.81 -11.99
N ARG A 85 -1.47 13.86 -12.53
CA ARG A 85 -2.46 14.68 -11.82
C ARG A 85 -3.59 15.09 -12.75
N MET A 86 -4.73 15.43 -12.16
CA MET A 86 -5.83 16.09 -12.88
C MET A 86 -5.66 17.60 -12.71
N ASP A 87 -5.67 18.34 -13.80
CA ASP A 87 -5.67 19.81 -13.78
C ASP A 87 -7.07 20.39 -13.48
N GLU A 88 -7.14 21.70 -13.39
CA GLU A 88 -8.39 22.43 -13.14
C GLU A 88 -9.43 22.31 -14.27
N ASN A 89 -9.00 21.93 -15.49
CA ASN A 89 -9.87 21.67 -16.63
C ASN A 89 -10.35 20.22 -16.71
N GLY A 90 -9.94 19.39 -15.75
CA GLY A 90 -10.25 17.97 -15.70
C GLY A 90 -9.40 17.13 -16.65
N GLU A 91 -8.25 17.62 -17.15
CA GLU A 91 -7.34 16.84 -17.99
C GLU A 91 -6.25 16.17 -17.16
N LEU A 92 -5.85 14.94 -17.58
CA LEU A 92 -4.75 14.23 -16.96
C LEU A 92 -3.42 14.74 -17.52
N VAL A 93 -2.57 15.26 -16.65
CA VAL A 93 -1.31 15.91 -17.03
C VAL A 93 -0.13 15.43 -16.20
N GLY A 94 1.08 15.57 -16.76
CA GLY A 94 2.35 15.26 -16.10
C GLY A 94 2.66 13.76 -15.99
N GLY A 95 3.88 13.43 -15.62
CA GLY A 95 4.34 12.05 -15.40
C GLY A 95 3.98 11.08 -16.52
N ILE A 96 3.18 10.06 -16.17
CA ILE A 96 2.73 9.03 -17.11
C ILE A 96 1.37 9.35 -17.77
N SER A 97 0.91 10.60 -17.72
CA SER A 97 -0.42 11.00 -18.22
C SER A 97 -0.70 10.52 -19.65
N LYS A 98 0.30 10.52 -20.54
CA LYS A 98 0.14 10.04 -21.93
C LYS A 98 -0.37 8.60 -22.06
N PHE A 99 -0.08 7.74 -21.05
CA PHE A 99 -0.55 6.35 -21.04
C PHE A 99 -1.93 6.20 -20.41
N VAL A 100 -2.28 7.12 -19.51
CA VAL A 100 -3.53 7.06 -18.72
C VAL A 100 -4.66 7.84 -19.40
N SER A 101 -4.33 8.89 -20.16
CA SER A 101 -5.34 9.73 -20.86
C SER A 101 -6.25 8.97 -21.79
N PRO A 102 -5.81 7.94 -22.54
CA PRO A 102 -6.71 7.15 -23.38
C PRO A 102 -7.82 6.41 -22.62
N ILE A 103 -7.63 6.18 -21.32
CA ILE A 103 -8.59 5.49 -20.44
C ILE A 103 -9.06 6.40 -19.29
N LYS A 104 -9.00 7.70 -19.50
CA LYS A 104 -9.29 8.77 -18.52
C LYS A 104 -10.56 8.52 -17.71
N ASP A 105 -11.68 8.23 -18.39
CA ASP A 105 -12.98 8.07 -17.71
C ASP A 105 -12.98 6.93 -16.71
N LYS A 106 -12.35 5.79 -17.06
CA LYS A 106 -12.20 4.65 -16.17
C LYS A 106 -11.31 4.98 -14.95
N VAL A 107 -10.27 5.76 -15.18
CA VAL A 107 -9.34 6.19 -14.10
C VAL A 107 -10.04 7.17 -13.15
N ILE A 108 -10.83 8.12 -13.71
CA ILE A 108 -11.63 9.05 -12.91
C ILE A 108 -12.63 8.29 -12.04
N GLU A 109 -13.35 7.34 -12.61
CA GLU A 109 -14.34 6.53 -11.89
C GLU A 109 -13.67 5.71 -10.76
N ALA A 110 -12.59 4.99 -11.07
CA ALA A 110 -11.92 4.10 -10.14
C ALA A 110 -11.31 4.84 -8.95
N LEU A 111 -10.72 6.01 -9.16
CA LEU A 111 -10.05 6.80 -8.13
C LEU A 111 -10.92 7.93 -7.57
N GLY A 112 -12.11 8.17 -8.13
CA GLY A 112 -12.95 9.30 -7.76
C GLY A 112 -12.21 10.63 -7.92
N LEU A 113 -11.53 10.83 -9.08
CA LEU A 113 -10.69 11.99 -9.30
C LEU A 113 -11.50 13.27 -9.46
N LYS A 114 -10.97 14.34 -8.91
CA LYS A 114 -11.45 15.71 -9.03
C LYS A 114 -10.33 16.62 -9.52
N ALA A 115 -10.68 17.83 -9.94
CA ALA A 115 -9.71 18.85 -10.29
C ALA A 115 -8.68 19.06 -9.16
N ASN A 116 -7.42 19.20 -9.53
CA ASN A 116 -6.27 19.32 -8.64
C ASN A 116 -5.93 18.07 -7.80
N ASP A 117 -6.49 16.90 -8.11
CA ASP A 117 -6.03 15.65 -7.50
C ASP A 117 -4.70 15.20 -8.11
N PHE A 118 -3.79 14.77 -7.24
CA PHE A 118 -2.51 14.14 -7.59
C PHE A 118 -2.57 12.65 -7.28
N VAL A 119 -2.02 11.84 -8.15
CA VAL A 119 -1.95 10.38 -7.98
C VAL A 119 -0.50 9.94 -8.10
N ALA A 120 0.03 9.40 -7.02
CA ALA A 120 1.29 8.68 -7.01
C ALA A 120 1.01 7.18 -7.14
N LEU A 121 1.89 6.48 -7.86
CA LEU A 121 1.71 5.08 -8.22
C LEU A 121 2.96 4.28 -7.93
N SER A 122 2.76 3.05 -7.51
CA SER A 122 3.79 2.02 -7.45
C SER A 122 3.36 0.80 -8.27
N ALA A 123 4.32 0.02 -8.75
CA ALA A 123 4.02 -1.20 -9.50
C ALA A 123 5.08 -2.27 -9.26
N GLY A 124 4.68 -3.52 -9.43
CA GLY A 124 5.55 -4.68 -9.29
C GLY A 124 4.86 -5.87 -8.66
N LYS A 125 5.64 -6.82 -8.15
CA LYS A 125 5.10 -7.90 -7.35
C LYS A 125 4.48 -7.34 -6.07
N ARG A 126 3.53 -8.07 -5.50
CA ARG A 126 2.68 -7.60 -4.40
C ARG A 126 3.45 -6.88 -3.30
N GLU A 127 4.50 -7.51 -2.81
CA GLU A 127 5.30 -6.97 -1.72
C GLU A 127 6.00 -5.66 -2.07
N ALA A 128 6.69 -5.62 -3.21
CA ALA A 128 7.39 -4.42 -3.68
C ALA A 128 6.42 -3.26 -3.96
N ALA A 129 5.25 -3.55 -4.58
CA ALA A 129 4.24 -2.55 -4.87
C ALA A 129 3.64 -1.97 -3.58
N LEU A 130 3.30 -2.81 -2.59
CA LEU A 130 2.75 -2.38 -1.30
C LEU A 130 3.78 -1.62 -0.47
N LYS A 131 5.03 -2.09 -0.39
CA LYS A 131 6.13 -1.40 0.32
C LYS A 131 6.33 0.02 -0.21
N THR A 132 6.39 0.16 -1.54
CA THR A 132 6.54 1.48 -2.17
C THR A 132 5.32 2.36 -1.92
N ALA A 133 4.10 1.80 -1.99
CA ALA A 133 2.88 2.53 -1.69
C ALA A 133 2.83 3.01 -0.22
N GLY A 134 3.28 2.20 0.73
CA GLY A 134 3.39 2.57 2.14
C GLY A 134 4.36 3.74 2.37
N VAL A 135 5.51 3.72 1.68
CA VAL A 135 6.47 4.84 1.72
C VAL A 135 5.86 6.10 1.07
N LEU A 136 5.09 5.96 -0.03
CA LEU A 136 4.36 7.07 -0.65
C LEU A 136 3.38 7.72 0.35
N ILE A 137 2.59 6.93 1.08
CA ILE A 137 1.67 7.46 2.10
C ILE A 137 2.43 8.27 3.14
N LYS A 138 3.47 7.71 3.75
CA LYS A 138 4.24 8.38 4.80
C LYS A 138 4.90 9.66 4.30
N THR A 139 5.52 9.61 3.13
CA THR A 139 6.26 10.75 2.57
C THR A 139 5.31 11.87 2.13
N LEU A 140 4.26 11.55 1.39
CA LEU A 140 3.28 12.54 0.94
C LEU A 140 2.46 13.10 2.10
N GLY A 141 1.99 12.25 3.02
CA GLY A 141 1.23 12.67 4.19
C GLY A 141 2.00 13.62 5.10
N ALA A 142 3.31 13.40 5.25
CA ALA A 142 4.16 14.29 6.05
C ALA A 142 4.52 15.61 5.34
N ALA A 143 4.64 15.57 3.99
CA ALA A 143 5.14 16.68 3.20
C ALA A 143 4.03 17.60 2.67
N VAL A 144 2.85 17.05 2.34
CA VAL A 144 1.71 17.85 1.83
C VAL A 144 0.85 18.35 3.00
N PRO A 145 0.63 19.66 3.11
CA PRO A 145 -0.20 20.22 4.20
C PRO A 145 -1.62 19.63 4.21
N GLY A 146 -2.16 19.40 5.41
CA GLY A 146 -3.54 18.98 5.60
C GLY A 146 -3.75 17.46 5.66
N HIS A 147 -2.76 16.64 5.32
CA HIS A 147 -2.89 15.19 5.27
C HIS A 147 -2.37 14.44 6.50
N MET A 148 -1.76 15.15 7.46
CA MET A 148 -1.30 14.57 8.73
C MET A 148 -1.69 15.47 9.90
N ASP A 149 -2.38 14.90 10.88
CA ASP A 149 -2.62 15.55 12.19
C ASP A 149 -1.41 15.33 13.11
N LYS A 150 -0.53 16.32 13.18
CA LYS A 150 0.72 16.25 13.95
C LYS A 150 0.52 16.35 15.47
N GLU A 151 -0.62 16.86 15.92
CA GLU A 151 -0.95 17.03 17.34
C GLU A 151 -1.60 15.80 17.97
N GLN A 152 -1.87 14.76 17.17
CA GLN A 152 -2.54 13.55 17.60
C GLN A 152 -1.56 12.40 17.84
N TYR A 153 -1.86 11.58 18.87
CA TYR A 153 -1.35 10.22 19.00
C TYR A 153 -2.45 9.25 18.58
N ALA A 154 -2.21 8.46 17.55
CA ALA A 154 -3.14 7.48 17.05
C ALA A 154 -2.64 6.06 17.31
N PHE A 155 -3.41 5.28 18.07
CA PHE A 155 -3.06 3.91 18.45
C PHE A 155 -3.95 2.92 17.73
N CYS A 156 -3.37 1.80 17.30
CA CYS A 156 -4.10 0.64 16.83
C CYS A 156 -3.39 -0.66 17.21
N TRP A 157 -4.15 -1.75 17.20
CA TRP A 157 -3.62 -3.10 17.24
C TRP A 157 -3.58 -3.66 15.83
N ILE A 158 -2.41 -4.10 15.38
CA ILE A 158 -2.33 -4.96 14.20
C ILE A 158 -2.42 -6.39 14.70
N VAL A 159 -3.34 -7.16 14.12
CA VAL A 159 -3.68 -8.51 14.57
C VAL A 159 -3.66 -9.49 13.39
N ASP A 160 -3.79 -10.78 13.67
CA ASP A 160 -3.91 -11.83 12.66
C ASP A 160 -2.75 -11.85 11.65
N PHE A 161 -1.52 -11.75 12.18
CA PHE A 161 -0.32 -11.87 11.37
C PHE A 161 -0.26 -13.24 10.67
N PRO A 162 0.26 -13.33 9.44
CA PRO A 162 0.55 -14.63 8.83
C PRO A 162 1.55 -15.39 9.70
N MET A 163 1.35 -16.70 9.85
CA MET A 163 2.28 -17.54 10.59
C MET A 163 3.52 -17.85 9.76
N TYR A 164 3.33 -18.00 8.46
CA TYR A 164 4.37 -18.37 7.52
C TYR A 164 4.47 -17.39 6.35
N GLU A 165 5.66 -17.30 5.77
CA GLU A 165 5.95 -16.59 4.53
C GLU A 165 6.94 -17.39 3.68
N ILE A 166 7.13 -17.00 2.45
CA ILE A 166 8.22 -17.52 1.61
C ILE A 166 9.42 -16.61 1.82
N GLY A 167 10.52 -17.18 2.34
CA GLY A 167 11.76 -16.44 2.56
C GLY A 167 12.29 -15.84 1.26
N GLU A 168 12.64 -14.56 1.28
CA GLU A 168 13.14 -13.85 0.08
C GLU A 168 14.43 -14.47 -0.47
N GLU A 169 15.33 -14.94 0.40
CA GLU A 169 16.63 -15.51 0.02
C GLU A 169 16.54 -17.02 -0.21
N SER A 170 15.83 -17.73 0.67
CA SER A 170 15.74 -19.20 0.64
C SER A 170 14.74 -19.70 -0.41
N GLY A 171 13.67 -18.95 -0.66
CA GLY A 171 12.52 -19.40 -1.45
C GLY A 171 11.71 -20.49 -0.75
N GLU A 172 11.99 -20.79 0.50
CA GLU A 172 11.35 -21.82 1.31
C GLU A 172 10.34 -21.24 2.29
N LEU A 173 9.49 -22.11 2.85
CA LEU A 173 8.52 -21.74 3.86
C LEU A 173 9.24 -21.43 5.18
N GLU A 174 9.07 -20.20 5.66
CA GLU A 174 9.66 -19.71 6.91
C GLU A 174 8.58 -19.14 7.83
N PHE A 175 8.90 -18.98 9.13
CA PHE A 175 8.05 -18.25 10.05
C PHE A 175 8.11 -16.74 9.74
N CYS A 176 6.95 -16.13 9.57
CA CYS A 176 6.86 -14.72 9.18
C CYS A 176 7.50 -13.78 10.23
N HIS A 177 7.24 -13.96 11.52
CA HIS A 177 7.78 -13.08 12.57
C HIS A 177 8.28 -13.87 13.78
N ASN A 178 7.39 -14.62 14.42
CA ASN A 178 7.68 -15.24 15.71
C ASN A 178 7.27 -16.72 15.71
N PRO A 179 8.24 -17.64 15.74
CA PRO A 179 7.95 -19.08 15.71
C PRO A 179 7.21 -19.59 16.96
N PHE A 180 7.15 -18.78 18.02
CA PHE A 180 6.45 -19.14 19.27
C PHE A 180 4.98 -18.76 19.26
N SER A 181 4.50 -18.08 18.22
CA SER A 181 3.11 -17.69 18.11
C SER A 181 2.23 -18.93 17.88
N MET A 182 1.08 -18.93 18.50
CA MET A 182 0.12 -20.02 18.34
C MET A 182 -0.62 -19.86 17.00
N PRO A 183 -0.70 -20.91 16.16
CA PRO A 183 -1.45 -20.86 14.92
C PRO A 183 -2.95 -20.77 15.21
N GLN A 184 -3.66 -19.99 14.43
CA GLN A 184 -5.13 -20.01 14.42
C GLN A 184 -5.59 -21.35 13.83
N GLY A 185 -6.58 -21.97 14.48
CA GLY A 185 -6.98 -23.35 14.19
C GLY A 185 -6.12 -24.42 14.88
N GLY A 186 -5.09 -24.03 15.63
CA GLY A 186 -4.29 -24.92 16.48
C GLY A 186 -3.57 -26.04 15.71
N MET A 187 -3.42 -27.19 16.37
CA MET A 187 -2.75 -28.36 15.78
C MET A 187 -3.47 -28.89 14.54
N GLU A 188 -4.79 -28.81 14.50
CA GLU A 188 -5.57 -29.29 13.34
C GLU A 188 -5.19 -28.53 12.06
N ALA A 189 -5.01 -27.20 12.14
CA ALA A 189 -4.58 -26.40 10.99
C ALA A 189 -3.18 -26.82 10.50
N LEU A 190 -2.25 -27.07 11.41
CA LEU A 190 -0.90 -27.53 11.09
C LEU A 190 -0.91 -28.92 10.44
N GLU A 191 -1.69 -29.86 10.99
CA GLU A 191 -1.82 -31.20 10.44
C GLU A 191 -2.45 -31.18 9.05
N ARG A 192 -3.46 -30.35 8.82
CA ARG A 192 -4.08 -30.18 7.49
C ARG A 192 -3.10 -29.60 6.49
N ALA A 193 -2.30 -28.62 6.89
CA ALA A 193 -1.23 -28.07 6.04
C ALA A 193 -0.17 -29.14 5.73
N HIS A 194 0.25 -29.91 6.72
CA HIS A 194 1.21 -31.01 6.54
C HIS A 194 0.72 -32.08 5.56
N ARG A 195 -0.60 -32.39 5.57
CA ARG A 195 -1.22 -33.32 4.62
C ARG A 195 -1.49 -32.70 3.24
N GLY A 196 -1.18 -31.41 3.05
CA GLY A 196 -1.44 -30.70 1.80
C GLY A 196 -2.92 -30.38 1.53
N GLU A 197 -3.77 -30.39 2.57
CA GLU A 197 -5.20 -30.08 2.47
C GLU A 197 -5.45 -28.56 2.42
N ILE A 198 -4.56 -27.79 3.02
CA ILE A 198 -4.58 -26.32 2.98
C ILE A 198 -3.16 -25.79 2.71
N ASP A 199 -3.07 -24.61 2.12
CA ASP A 199 -1.80 -23.92 1.96
C ASP A 199 -1.34 -23.36 3.32
N PRO A 200 -0.12 -23.70 3.81
CA PRO A 200 0.40 -23.17 5.07
C PRO A 200 0.45 -21.63 5.12
N LEU A 201 0.59 -20.97 3.98
CA LEU A 201 0.57 -19.50 3.87
C LEU A 201 -0.79 -18.88 4.25
N THR A 202 -1.86 -19.70 4.33
CA THR A 202 -3.19 -19.25 4.77
C THR A 202 -3.39 -19.29 6.27
N ILE A 203 -2.43 -19.85 7.02
CA ILE A 203 -2.52 -19.94 8.48
C ILE A 203 -2.05 -18.62 9.09
N ASN A 204 -2.94 -17.98 9.85
CA ASN A 204 -2.58 -16.82 10.67
C ASN A 204 -2.14 -17.27 12.07
N ALA A 205 -1.40 -16.41 12.74
CA ALA A 205 -0.99 -16.59 14.13
C ALA A 205 -1.80 -15.67 15.07
N TYR A 206 -1.97 -16.10 16.32
CA TYR A 206 -2.44 -15.24 17.40
C TYR A 206 -1.31 -14.30 17.85
N GLN A 207 -0.90 -13.45 16.91
CA GLN A 207 0.12 -12.41 17.11
C GLN A 207 -0.50 -11.04 16.96
N TYR A 208 0.00 -10.08 17.71
CA TYR A 208 -0.49 -8.70 17.65
C TYR A 208 0.62 -7.71 18.02
N ASP A 209 0.59 -6.55 17.39
CA ASP A 209 1.47 -5.41 17.68
C ASP A 209 0.63 -4.20 18.05
N LEU A 210 1.04 -3.48 19.10
CA LEU A 210 0.50 -2.16 19.39
C LEU A 210 1.31 -1.12 18.62
N VAL A 211 0.65 -0.43 17.70
CA VAL A 211 1.24 0.60 16.87
C VAL A 211 0.77 1.97 17.34
N CYS A 212 1.70 2.91 17.41
CA CYS A 212 1.45 4.31 17.67
C CYS A 212 2.04 5.13 16.51
N ASN A 213 1.18 5.89 15.83
CA ASN A 213 1.51 6.76 14.69
C ASN A 213 2.01 6.05 13.47
#